data_feda316490e259d0010775e96ee02414
#
_entry.id   feda316490e259d0010775e96ee02414
#
_cell.length_a   1.000
_cell.length_b   1.000
_cell.length_c   1.000
_cell.angle_alpha   90.00
_cell.angle_beta   90.00
_cell.angle_gamma   90.00
#
_symmetry.space_group_name_H-M   'P 1'
#
loop_
_entity.id
_entity.type
_entity.pdbx_description
1 polymer ?
#
loop_
_entity_poly.entity_id
_entity_poly.type
_entity_poly.pdbx_seq_one_letter_code
_entity_poly.pdbx_strand_id
1 'polypeptide(L)'
;MKDPQSPNESFDIIVIGGGHAGCEAAITTAKLGFSTALFTINLDRIAWQPCNPAVGGPAKSQLVHEVDALGGIIGQLADETAIQKRILNASRGPAVWALRAQTDKREYSKRMIEILQNTDNLSLKEAMITELVIKEAETFTNNSKNKTKKIKGVKTFFGTYYSAKSIIITAGTFLEGRIWIGNKSMSCLLYTSPSPRD
;
A
#
# COMPACT_ATOMS: atom_id res chain seq x y z
N MET A 1 -13.95 -26.42 -17.52
CA MET A 1 -13.50 -25.02 -17.63
C MET A 1 -14.17 -24.25 -16.53
N LYS A 2 -13.43 -23.50 -15.67
CA LYS A 2 -14.05 -22.58 -14.69
C LYS A 2 -14.77 -21.48 -15.46
N ASP A 3 -15.96 -21.10 -14.98
CA ASP A 3 -16.69 -19.95 -15.50
C ASP A 3 -15.73 -18.73 -15.50
N PRO A 4 -15.52 -18.03 -16.62
CA PRO A 4 -14.65 -16.87 -16.68
C PRO A 4 -15.09 -15.71 -15.75
N GLN A 5 -16.28 -15.80 -15.15
CA GLN A 5 -16.77 -14.87 -14.14
C GLN A 5 -16.59 -15.35 -12.69
N SER A 6 -16.13 -16.61 -12.47
CA SER A 6 -15.85 -17.08 -11.12
C SER A 6 -14.52 -16.54 -10.61
N PRO A 7 -14.43 -16.10 -9.34
CA PRO A 7 -13.17 -15.60 -8.80
C PRO A 7 -12.14 -16.72 -8.70
N ASN A 8 -10.88 -16.39 -8.98
CA ASN A 8 -9.78 -17.32 -8.80
C ASN A 8 -9.56 -17.61 -7.31
N GLU A 9 -9.58 -16.56 -6.50
CA GLU A 9 -9.53 -16.60 -5.03
C GLU A 9 -10.43 -15.49 -4.45
N SER A 10 -10.78 -15.63 -3.17
CA SER A 10 -11.66 -14.70 -2.45
C SER A 10 -11.00 -14.24 -1.17
N PHE A 11 -11.04 -12.94 -0.91
CA PHE A 11 -10.47 -12.30 0.26
C PHE A 11 -11.49 -11.39 0.96
N ASP A 12 -11.28 -11.10 2.23
CA ASP A 12 -12.03 -10.05 2.90
C ASP A 12 -11.54 -8.68 2.43
N ILE A 13 -10.23 -8.51 2.35
CA ILE A 13 -9.58 -7.26 1.99
C ILE A 13 -8.51 -7.49 0.92
N ILE A 14 -8.52 -6.65 -0.10
CA ILE A 14 -7.43 -6.56 -1.07
C ILE A 14 -6.75 -5.20 -0.91
N VAL A 15 -5.42 -5.22 -0.74
CA VAL A 15 -4.57 -4.03 -0.73
C VAL A 15 -3.81 -3.96 -2.05
N ILE A 16 -3.87 -2.82 -2.73
CA ILE A 16 -3.22 -2.61 -4.03
C ILE A 16 -2.04 -1.66 -3.84
N GLY A 17 -0.82 -2.17 -4.00
CA GLY A 17 0.42 -1.43 -3.91
C GLY A 17 1.28 -1.84 -2.71
N GLY A 18 2.47 -2.38 -2.97
CA GLY A 18 3.45 -2.87 -1.98
C GLY A 18 4.37 -1.78 -1.41
N GLY A 19 3.97 -0.50 -1.43
CA GLY A 19 4.67 0.57 -0.74
C GLY A 19 4.45 0.54 0.77
N HIS A 20 5.04 1.49 1.51
CA HIS A 20 4.94 1.54 2.98
C HIS A 20 3.49 1.56 3.48
N ALA A 21 2.63 2.38 2.87
CA ALA A 21 1.23 2.46 3.24
C ALA A 21 0.49 1.13 3.00
N GLY A 22 0.80 0.43 1.91
CA GLY A 22 0.23 -0.88 1.62
C GLY A 22 0.70 -1.96 2.58
N CYS A 23 1.98 -1.97 2.94
CA CYS A 23 2.51 -2.90 3.93
C CYS A 23 1.82 -2.72 5.29
N GLU A 24 1.70 -1.48 5.78
CA GLU A 24 1.00 -1.19 7.03
C GLU A 24 -0.47 -1.60 6.97
N ALA A 25 -1.18 -1.27 5.89
CA ALA A 25 -2.58 -1.66 5.72
C ALA A 25 -2.75 -3.19 5.70
N ALA A 26 -1.88 -3.89 4.97
CA ALA A 26 -1.96 -5.35 4.83
C ALA A 26 -1.67 -6.07 6.15
N ILE A 27 -0.62 -5.66 6.87
CA ILE A 27 -0.26 -6.24 8.17
C ILE A 27 -1.37 -5.98 9.19
N THR A 28 -1.88 -4.75 9.25
CA THR A 28 -2.93 -4.37 10.20
C THR A 28 -4.20 -5.17 9.97
N THR A 29 -4.67 -5.26 8.72
CA THR A 29 -5.90 -5.98 8.38
C THR A 29 -5.76 -7.48 8.63
N ALA A 30 -4.61 -8.08 8.32
CA ALA A 30 -4.32 -9.48 8.59
C ALA A 30 -4.25 -9.78 10.10
N LYS A 31 -3.60 -8.92 10.90
CA LYS A 31 -3.57 -9.02 12.37
C LYS A 31 -4.96 -8.89 13.01
N LEU A 32 -5.88 -8.16 12.38
CA LEU A 32 -7.29 -8.09 12.81
C LEU A 32 -8.09 -9.34 12.42
N GLY A 33 -7.47 -10.33 11.80
CA GLY A 33 -8.08 -11.62 11.45
C GLY A 33 -8.78 -11.64 10.08
N PHE A 34 -8.66 -10.59 9.27
CA PHE A 34 -9.21 -10.59 7.92
C PHE A 34 -8.32 -11.35 6.95
N SER A 35 -8.91 -12.19 6.09
CA SER A 35 -8.22 -12.77 4.94
C SER A 35 -7.83 -11.64 3.99
N THR A 36 -6.53 -11.33 3.93
CA THR A 36 -5.99 -10.17 3.23
C THR A 36 -5.06 -10.60 2.10
N ALA A 37 -5.14 -9.94 0.94
CA ALA A 37 -4.17 -10.07 -0.12
C ALA A 37 -3.51 -8.71 -0.41
N LEU A 38 -2.18 -8.69 -0.46
CA LEU A 38 -1.38 -7.54 -0.91
C LEU A 38 -0.93 -7.79 -2.34
N PHE A 39 -1.41 -6.97 -3.26
CA PHE A 39 -1.01 -7.00 -4.67
C PHE A 39 0.07 -5.96 -4.95
N THR A 40 1.14 -6.38 -5.58
CA THR A 40 2.22 -5.51 -6.06
C THR A 40 2.67 -5.95 -7.45
N ILE A 41 3.20 -5.02 -8.23
CA ILE A 41 3.76 -5.32 -9.56
C ILE A 41 5.11 -6.04 -9.50
N ASN A 42 5.80 -5.96 -8.36
CA ASN A 42 7.08 -6.64 -8.15
C ASN A 42 7.31 -6.86 -6.65
N LEU A 43 7.44 -8.11 -6.24
CA LEU A 43 7.65 -8.51 -4.85
C LEU A 43 9.00 -8.01 -4.30
N ASP A 44 10.06 -7.97 -5.12
CA ASP A 44 11.38 -7.50 -4.70
C ASP A 44 11.43 -5.98 -4.44
N ARG A 45 10.36 -5.26 -4.78
CA ARG A 45 10.25 -3.82 -4.60
C ARG A 45 9.30 -3.42 -3.48
N ILE A 46 8.86 -4.37 -2.66
CA ILE A 46 8.04 -4.08 -1.49
C ILE A 46 8.82 -3.17 -0.52
N ALA A 47 8.15 -2.14 -0.01
CA ALA A 47 8.71 -1.13 0.89
C ALA A 47 10.03 -0.50 0.39
N TRP A 48 10.22 -0.43 -0.94
CA TRP A 48 11.42 0.11 -1.54
C TRP A 48 11.56 1.61 -1.26
N GLN A 49 12.77 2.01 -0.89
CA GLN A 49 13.15 3.39 -0.62
C GLN A 49 13.96 3.96 -1.80
N PRO A 50 13.32 4.54 -2.84
CA PRO A 50 13.99 4.83 -4.11
C PRO A 50 15.05 5.93 -4.02
N CYS A 51 14.84 6.93 -3.18
CA CYS A 51 15.75 8.07 -3.04
C CYS A 51 16.70 7.89 -1.85
N ASN A 52 16.52 8.70 -0.82
CA ASN A 52 17.26 8.58 0.43
C ASN A 52 16.64 7.50 1.31
N PRO A 53 17.35 6.41 1.62
CA PRO A 53 16.83 5.37 2.49
C PRO A 53 16.80 5.88 3.94
N ALA A 54 15.76 6.60 4.28
CA ALA A 54 15.59 7.16 5.62
C ALA A 54 14.13 7.24 6.02
N VAL A 55 13.86 7.01 7.31
CA VAL A 55 12.56 7.13 7.95
C VAL A 55 12.59 8.29 8.94
N GLY A 56 11.54 9.08 9.01
CA GLY A 56 11.42 10.21 9.91
C GLY A 56 11.87 11.54 9.30
N GLY A 57 12.31 12.46 10.18
CA GLY A 57 12.59 13.85 9.86
C GLY A 57 11.46 14.81 10.24
N PRO A 58 11.59 16.13 9.99
CA PRO A 58 10.60 17.12 10.35
C PRO A 58 9.20 16.79 9.81
N ALA A 59 8.18 16.90 10.67
CA ALA A 59 6.78 16.56 10.41
C ALA A 59 6.50 15.11 9.99
N LYS A 60 7.51 14.24 9.97
CA LYS A 60 7.39 12.83 9.60
C LYS A 60 7.63 11.89 10.78
N SER A 61 8.64 12.19 11.63
CA SER A 61 8.94 11.35 12.80
C SER A 61 7.76 11.27 13.76
N GLN A 62 7.01 12.35 13.94
CA GLN A 62 5.83 12.38 14.79
C GLN A 62 4.77 11.37 14.30
N LEU A 63 4.49 11.37 12.99
CA LEU A 63 3.55 10.40 12.40
C LEU A 63 4.07 8.96 12.49
N VAL A 64 5.38 8.74 12.35
CA VAL A 64 5.97 7.39 12.54
C VAL A 64 5.75 6.89 13.96
N HIS A 65 5.94 7.76 14.98
CA HIS A 65 5.67 7.40 16.38
C HIS A 65 4.19 7.10 16.64
N GLU A 66 3.27 7.85 16.00
CA GLU A 66 1.83 7.59 16.10
C GLU A 66 1.47 6.24 15.47
N VAL A 67 2.02 5.92 14.29
CA VAL A 67 1.82 4.63 13.61
C VAL A 67 2.40 3.50 14.45
N ASP A 68 3.59 3.66 15.02
CA ASP A 68 4.23 2.69 15.91
C ASP A 68 3.39 2.43 17.17
N ALA A 69 2.87 3.48 17.79
CA ALA A 69 1.98 3.39 18.97
C ALA A 69 0.67 2.62 18.66
N LEU A 70 0.24 2.60 17.41
CA LEU A 70 -0.92 1.82 16.93
C LEU A 70 -0.54 0.38 16.51
N GLY A 71 0.72 -0.02 16.69
CA GLY A 71 1.21 -1.36 16.33
C GLY A 71 1.71 -1.49 14.90
N GLY A 72 2.02 -0.37 14.24
CA GLY A 72 2.65 -0.33 12.92
C GLY A 72 4.10 -0.82 12.95
N ILE A 73 4.65 -1.13 11.79
CA ILE A 73 5.95 -1.79 11.65
C ILE A 73 7.06 -0.88 11.13
N ILE A 74 6.73 0.25 10.50
CA ILE A 74 7.72 1.14 9.85
C ILE A 74 8.78 1.63 10.86
N GLY A 75 8.35 2.02 12.07
CA GLY A 75 9.23 2.52 13.12
C GLY A 75 10.19 1.44 13.61
N GLN A 76 9.68 0.27 13.95
CA GLN A 76 10.45 -0.88 14.39
C GLN A 76 11.47 -1.32 13.34
N LEU A 77 11.03 -1.43 12.09
CA LEU A 77 11.87 -1.84 10.99
C LEU A 77 12.98 -0.80 10.68
N ALA A 78 12.64 0.48 10.83
CA ALA A 78 13.64 1.55 10.70
C ALA A 78 14.68 1.48 11.81
N ASP A 79 14.31 1.06 13.01
CA ASP A 79 15.23 0.86 14.13
C ASP A 79 16.14 -0.36 13.95
N GLU A 80 15.59 -1.48 13.46
CA GLU A 80 16.34 -2.71 13.21
C GLU A 80 17.38 -2.54 12.09
N THR A 81 17.05 -1.77 11.05
CA THR A 81 17.90 -1.61 9.87
C THR A 81 18.65 -0.28 9.81
N ALA A 82 18.64 0.49 10.91
CA ALA A 82 19.29 1.78 10.97
C ALA A 82 20.82 1.67 10.88
N ILE A 83 21.39 2.37 9.92
CA ILE A 83 22.84 2.62 9.84
C ILE A 83 23.23 3.80 10.74
N GLN A 84 22.35 4.82 10.81
CA GLN A 84 22.56 6.00 11.62
C GLN A 84 21.22 6.57 12.09
N LYS A 85 21.14 6.99 13.36
CA LYS A 85 20.01 7.75 13.92
C LYS A 85 20.48 9.13 14.33
N ARG A 86 19.69 10.15 14.00
CA ARG A 86 20.05 11.55 14.30
C ARG A 86 18.80 12.36 14.61
N ILE A 87 18.93 13.23 15.64
CA ILE A 87 17.93 14.27 15.89
C ILE A 87 18.27 15.47 15.00
N LEU A 88 17.33 15.85 14.14
CA LEU A 88 17.40 17.05 13.33
C LEU A 88 16.90 18.25 14.12
N ASN A 89 17.37 19.45 13.78
CA ASN A 89 17.02 20.72 14.40
C ASN A 89 17.32 20.80 15.91
N ALA A 90 18.29 20.03 16.41
CA ALA A 90 18.62 20.00 17.83
C ALA A 90 18.96 21.41 18.40
N SER A 91 19.53 22.30 17.59
CA SER A 91 19.88 23.68 17.98
C SER A 91 18.69 24.64 17.96
N ARG A 92 17.51 24.23 17.43
CA ARG A 92 16.35 25.12 17.25
C ARG A 92 15.29 24.97 18.34
N GLY A 93 15.52 24.11 19.32
CA GLY A 93 14.64 23.85 20.45
C GLY A 93 13.72 22.62 20.26
N PRO A 94 13.17 22.09 21.37
CA PRO A 94 12.44 20.82 21.39
C PRO A 94 11.22 20.75 20.48
N ALA A 95 10.52 21.87 20.25
CA ALA A 95 9.32 21.92 19.45
C ALA A 95 9.51 21.50 17.97
N VAL A 96 10.74 21.59 17.48
CA VAL A 96 11.08 21.23 16.08
C VAL A 96 12.08 20.09 15.99
N TRP A 97 12.36 19.40 17.09
CA TRP A 97 13.17 18.21 17.07
C TRP A 97 12.48 17.12 16.27
N ALA A 98 13.25 16.43 15.44
CA ALA A 98 12.72 15.36 14.62
C ALA A 98 13.75 14.25 14.49
N LEU A 99 13.38 13.05 14.88
CA LEU A 99 14.23 11.88 14.72
C LEU A 99 14.26 11.48 13.23
N ARG A 100 15.45 11.15 12.74
CA ARG A 100 15.66 10.57 11.42
C ARG A 100 16.58 9.37 11.54
N ALA A 101 16.12 8.23 11.06
CA ALA A 101 16.90 7.02 10.91
C ALA A 101 17.31 6.87 9.44
N GLN A 102 18.61 6.81 9.17
CA GLN A 102 19.17 6.37 7.90
C GLN A 102 19.20 4.85 7.94
N THR A 103 18.58 4.18 6.98
CA THR A 103 18.41 2.72 6.96
C THR A 103 19.28 2.07 5.88
N ASP A 104 19.63 0.79 6.06
CA ASP A 104 20.10 -0.02 4.95
C ASP A 104 18.91 -0.31 4.02
N LYS A 105 18.98 0.21 2.80
CA LYS A 105 17.92 0.15 1.81
C LYS A 105 17.50 -1.28 1.42
N ARG A 106 18.49 -2.18 1.34
CA ARG A 106 18.26 -3.56 0.93
C ARG A 106 17.73 -4.39 2.09
N GLU A 107 18.36 -4.25 3.24
CA GLU A 107 17.95 -4.96 4.45
C GLU A 107 16.55 -4.54 4.89
N TYR A 108 16.21 -3.24 4.80
CA TYR A 108 14.88 -2.73 5.11
C TYR A 108 13.79 -3.40 4.27
N SER A 109 13.96 -3.44 2.94
CA SER A 109 13.00 -4.08 2.04
C SER A 109 12.91 -5.59 2.29
N LYS A 110 14.06 -6.26 2.44
CA LYS A 110 14.13 -7.70 2.74
C LYS A 110 13.39 -8.05 4.03
N ARG A 111 13.66 -7.31 5.12
CA ARG A 111 13.00 -7.54 6.42
C ARG A 111 11.49 -7.28 6.35
N MET A 112 11.04 -6.26 5.61
CA MET A 112 9.62 -6.03 5.38
C MET A 112 8.97 -7.23 4.68
N ILE A 113 9.60 -7.76 3.63
CA ILE A 113 9.10 -8.94 2.91
C ILE A 113 9.01 -10.16 3.84
N GLU A 114 10.02 -10.40 4.65
CA GLU A 114 10.02 -11.49 5.64
C GLU A 114 8.86 -11.35 6.63
N ILE A 115 8.61 -10.15 7.14
CA ILE A 115 7.49 -9.88 8.07
C ILE A 115 6.16 -10.16 7.38
N LEU A 116 5.97 -9.66 6.16
CA LEU A 116 4.73 -9.87 5.40
C LEU A 116 4.49 -11.35 5.11
N GLN A 117 5.53 -12.10 4.75
CA GLN A 117 5.44 -13.54 4.45
C GLN A 117 5.11 -14.38 5.69
N ASN A 118 5.54 -13.94 6.87
CA ASN A 118 5.29 -14.62 8.15
C ASN A 118 4.05 -14.09 8.88
N THR A 119 3.29 -13.19 8.27
CA THR A 119 2.05 -12.67 8.86
C THR A 119 0.89 -13.61 8.50
N ASP A 120 0.23 -14.15 9.52
CA ASP A 120 -0.95 -14.99 9.34
C ASP A 120 -2.07 -14.23 8.60
N ASN A 121 -2.91 -14.95 7.84
CA ASN A 121 -4.01 -14.41 7.05
C ASN A 121 -3.61 -13.44 5.93
N LEU A 122 -2.31 -13.30 5.62
CA LEU A 122 -1.80 -12.43 4.56
C LEU A 122 -1.24 -13.23 3.38
N SER A 123 -1.69 -12.91 2.18
CA SER A 123 -1.18 -13.46 0.92
C SER A 123 -0.52 -12.38 0.09
N LEU A 124 0.73 -12.61 -0.32
CA LEU A 124 1.43 -11.73 -1.27
C LEU A 124 1.16 -12.20 -2.70
N LYS A 125 0.79 -11.28 -3.58
CA LYS A 125 0.48 -11.56 -4.99
C LYS A 125 1.26 -10.60 -5.89
N GLU A 126 2.07 -11.18 -6.79
CA GLU A 126 2.71 -10.39 -7.84
C GLU A 126 1.78 -10.30 -9.05
N ALA A 127 1.10 -9.17 -9.18
CA ALA A 127 0.25 -8.88 -10.31
C ALA A 127 -0.07 -7.39 -10.42
N MET A 128 -0.23 -6.93 -11.66
CA MET A 128 -0.71 -5.59 -11.95
C MET A 128 -2.24 -5.58 -11.96
N ILE A 129 -2.84 -4.83 -11.06
CA ILE A 129 -4.30 -4.62 -11.02
C ILE A 129 -4.66 -3.49 -12.00
N THR A 130 -5.61 -3.75 -12.88
CA THR A 130 -6.03 -2.82 -13.93
C THR A 130 -7.49 -2.39 -13.82
N GLU A 131 -8.33 -3.16 -13.10
CA GLU A 131 -9.76 -2.89 -13.04
C GLU A 131 -10.32 -3.17 -11.64
N LEU A 132 -11.20 -2.29 -11.17
CA LEU A 132 -12.05 -2.52 -10.00
C LEU A 132 -13.41 -3.06 -10.47
N VAL A 133 -13.77 -4.24 -10.01
CA VAL A 133 -15.07 -4.85 -10.33
C VAL A 133 -16.13 -4.30 -9.39
N ILE A 134 -17.04 -3.50 -9.94
CA ILE A 134 -18.12 -2.83 -9.21
C ILE A 134 -19.45 -3.34 -9.74
N LYS A 135 -20.37 -3.70 -8.84
CA LYS A 135 -21.78 -3.96 -9.18
C LYS A 135 -22.67 -2.84 -8.68
N GLU A 136 -23.61 -2.44 -9.51
CA GLU A 136 -24.73 -1.62 -9.03
C GLU A 136 -25.64 -2.49 -8.15
N ALA A 137 -25.97 -1.99 -6.97
CA ALA A 137 -26.95 -2.59 -6.08
C ALA A 137 -28.09 -1.58 -5.89
N GLU A 138 -29.31 -2.07 -6.02
CA GLU A 138 -30.49 -1.26 -5.69
C GLU A 138 -30.81 -1.46 -4.21
N THR A 139 -30.77 -0.38 -3.45
CA THR A 139 -31.25 -0.37 -2.06
C THR A 139 -32.57 0.39 -1.99
N PHE A 140 -33.56 -0.25 -1.38
CA PHE A 140 -34.85 0.39 -1.11
C PHE A 140 -34.82 0.92 0.32
N THR A 141 -34.84 2.22 0.48
CA THR A 141 -35.04 2.89 1.78
C THR A 141 -36.24 3.82 1.68
N ASN A 142 -37.21 3.61 2.55
CA ASN A 142 -38.36 4.47 2.75
C ASN A 142 -38.89 5.22 1.50
N ASN A 143 -39.45 4.47 0.53
CA ASN A 143 -40.04 4.97 -0.72
C ASN A 143 -39.10 5.64 -1.75
N SER A 144 -37.77 5.57 -1.59
CA SER A 144 -36.87 5.98 -2.66
C SER A 144 -35.95 4.85 -3.09
N LYS A 145 -35.81 4.70 -4.41
CA LYS A 145 -34.91 3.75 -5.07
C LYS A 145 -33.53 4.38 -5.21
N ASN A 146 -32.60 4.00 -4.34
CA ASN A 146 -31.23 4.50 -4.39
C ASN A 146 -30.33 3.46 -5.08
N LYS A 147 -29.62 3.88 -6.13
CA LYS A 147 -28.57 3.08 -6.74
C LYS A 147 -27.29 3.24 -5.93
N THR A 148 -26.84 2.16 -5.30
CA THR A 148 -25.57 2.11 -4.62
C THR A 148 -24.58 1.28 -5.43
N LYS A 149 -23.30 1.69 -5.44
CA LYS A 149 -22.21 0.92 -6.06
C LYS A 149 -21.56 0.07 -5.00
N LYS A 150 -21.45 -1.24 -5.22
CA LYS A 150 -20.76 -2.17 -4.31
C LYS A 150 -19.55 -2.78 -5.00
N ILE A 151 -18.39 -2.68 -4.33
CA ILE A 151 -17.18 -3.36 -4.80
C ILE A 151 -17.37 -4.88 -4.75
N LYS A 152 -16.81 -5.59 -5.72
CA LYS A 152 -16.85 -7.05 -5.82
C LYS A 152 -15.45 -7.67 -5.86
N GLY A 153 -14.46 -6.91 -6.28
CA GLY A 153 -13.09 -7.39 -6.38
C GLY A 153 -12.28 -6.60 -7.40
N VAL A 154 -11.23 -7.24 -7.89
CA VAL A 154 -10.27 -6.65 -8.84
C VAL A 154 -10.00 -7.61 -9.99
N LYS A 155 -9.58 -7.07 -11.14
CA LYS A 155 -8.98 -7.84 -12.23
C LYS A 155 -7.54 -7.43 -12.45
N THR A 156 -6.70 -8.43 -12.73
CA THR A 156 -5.32 -8.21 -13.13
C THR A 156 -5.24 -7.87 -14.62
N PHE A 157 -4.06 -7.42 -15.05
CA PHE A 157 -3.75 -7.18 -16.46
C PHE A 157 -4.02 -8.39 -17.36
N PHE A 158 -3.79 -9.59 -16.86
CA PHE A 158 -4.06 -10.84 -17.60
C PHE A 158 -5.52 -11.34 -17.47
N GLY A 159 -6.41 -10.53 -16.91
CA GLY A 159 -7.84 -10.84 -16.81
C GLY A 159 -8.22 -11.75 -15.63
N THR A 160 -7.27 -12.14 -14.77
CA THR A 160 -7.57 -12.94 -13.58
C THR A 160 -8.40 -12.13 -12.59
N TYR A 161 -9.53 -12.69 -12.14
CA TYR A 161 -10.45 -12.05 -11.21
C TYR A 161 -10.24 -12.55 -9.78
N TYR A 162 -10.11 -11.62 -8.85
CA TYR A 162 -10.08 -11.86 -7.40
C TYR A 162 -11.23 -11.12 -6.73
N SER A 163 -12.02 -11.83 -5.92
CA SER A 163 -13.12 -11.20 -5.20
C SER A 163 -12.66 -10.63 -3.87
N ALA A 164 -13.29 -9.53 -3.45
CA ALA A 164 -13.07 -8.91 -2.16
C ALA A 164 -14.30 -8.21 -1.62
N LYS A 165 -14.42 -8.14 -0.29
CA LYS A 165 -15.45 -7.34 0.40
C LYS A 165 -15.07 -5.86 0.43
N SER A 166 -13.76 -5.57 0.57
CA SER A 166 -13.20 -4.21 0.60
C SER A 166 -11.87 -4.14 -0.13
N ILE A 167 -11.53 -2.95 -0.65
CA ILE A 167 -10.28 -2.69 -1.35
C ILE A 167 -9.63 -1.44 -0.76
N ILE A 168 -8.33 -1.53 -0.50
CA ILE A 168 -7.48 -0.42 -0.06
C ILE A 168 -6.50 -0.10 -1.18
N ILE A 169 -6.56 1.12 -1.71
CA ILE A 169 -5.69 1.55 -2.81
C ILE A 169 -4.53 2.37 -2.24
N THR A 170 -3.32 1.86 -2.40
CA THR A 170 -2.07 2.49 -1.95
C THR A 170 -1.04 2.56 -3.09
N ALA A 171 -1.52 2.78 -4.31
CA ALA A 171 -0.72 2.75 -5.53
C ALA A 171 0.31 3.89 -5.64
N GLY A 172 0.27 4.87 -4.73
CA GLY A 172 1.22 5.98 -4.68
C GLY A 172 1.23 6.78 -5.99
N THR A 173 2.42 7.06 -6.50
CA THR A 173 2.62 7.83 -7.74
C THR A 173 2.44 7.01 -9.02
N PHE A 174 2.13 5.71 -8.92
CA PHE A 174 1.90 4.86 -10.09
C PHE A 174 0.50 5.00 -10.68
N LEU A 175 -0.45 5.51 -9.91
CA LEU A 175 -1.82 5.72 -10.36
C LEU A 175 -1.84 6.92 -11.31
N GLU A 176 -2.14 6.69 -12.60
CA GLU A 176 -2.01 7.68 -13.69
C GLU A 176 -0.66 8.41 -13.75
N GLY A 177 0.38 7.76 -13.23
CA GLY A 177 1.71 8.33 -13.21
C GLY A 177 2.25 8.59 -14.61
N ARG A 178 3.04 9.66 -14.77
CA ARG A 178 3.81 9.97 -15.98
C ARG A 178 5.28 9.86 -15.68
N ILE A 179 5.98 9.08 -16.51
CA ILE A 179 7.43 8.94 -16.43
C ILE A 179 8.04 9.93 -17.44
N TRP A 180 8.92 10.80 -16.97
CA TRP A 180 9.65 11.75 -17.79
C TRP A 180 11.13 11.35 -17.88
N ILE A 181 11.65 11.30 -19.11
CA ILE A 181 13.06 11.05 -19.40
C ILE A 181 13.51 12.15 -20.37
N GLY A 182 14.13 13.19 -19.86
CA GLY A 182 14.40 14.41 -20.61
C GLY A 182 13.10 15.03 -21.13
N ASN A 183 13.02 15.26 -22.46
CA ASN A 183 11.83 15.82 -23.10
C ASN A 183 10.78 14.79 -23.52
N LYS A 184 10.99 13.51 -23.22
CA LYS A 184 10.05 12.42 -23.54
C LYS A 184 9.25 12.04 -22.30
N SER A 185 7.96 11.83 -22.48
CA SER A 185 7.09 11.31 -21.42
C SER A 185 6.32 10.09 -21.89
N MET A 186 6.07 9.18 -20.97
CA MET A 186 5.19 8.03 -21.17
C MET A 186 4.27 7.85 -19.96
N SER A 187 3.04 7.41 -20.21
CA SER A 187 2.11 7.09 -19.12
C SER A 187 2.60 5.87 -18.36
N CYS A 188 2.54 5.92 -17.04
CA CYS A 188 2.70 4.73 -16.22
C CYS A 188 1.46 3.86 -16.38
N LEU A 189 1.64 2.54 -16.48
CA LEU A 189 0.63 1.56 -16.91
C LEU A 189 -0.57 1.34 -15.97
N LEU A 190 -0.69 2.08 -14.87
CA LEU A 190 -1.84 1.99 -13.98
C LEU A 190 -2.88 3.03 -14.37
N TYR A 191 -3.94 2.56 -15.01
CA TYR A 191 -5.12 3.37 -15.33
C TYR A 191 -5.90 3.70 -14.07
N THR A 192 -6.20 4.94 -13.85
CA THR A 192 -7.38 5.62 -13.29
C THR A 192 -7.12 6.59 -12.16
N SER A 193 -7.61 7.76 -12.35
CA SER A 193 -7.77 8.99 -11.55
C SER A 193 -6.66 10.03 -11.70
N PRO A 194 -7.00 11.29 -12.03
CA PRO A 194 -6.04 12.37 -12.10
C PRO A 194 -5.38 12.56 -10.73
N SER A 195 -4.07 12.83 -10.75
CA SER A 195 -3.33 13.17 -9.56
C SER A 195 -3.87 14.48 -8.98
N PRO A 196 -4.10 14.57 -7.65
CA PRO A 196 -4.51 15.83 -7.04
C PRO A 196 -3.45 16.93 -7.10
N ARG A 197 -2.35 16.72 -7.81
CA ARG A 197 -1.23 17.66 -7.97
C ARG A 197 -1.04 18.18 -9.40
N ASP A 198 -1.91 17.82 -10.34
CA ASP A 198 -1.91 18.34 -11.73
C ASP A 198 -2.91 19.48 -11.89
#